data_e37c074d1858e1b7ec5b4b4caf1e9ea3
#
_entry.id   e37c074d1858e1b7ec5b4b4caf1e9ea3
#
_cell.length_a   1.000
_cell.length_b   1.000
_cell.length_c   1.000
_cell.angle_alpha   90.00
_cell.angle_beta   90.00
_cell.angle_gamma   90.00
#
_symmetry.space_group_name_H-M   'P 1'
#
loop_
_entity.id
_entity.type
_entity.pdbx_description
1 polymer ?
#
loop_
_entity_poly.entity_id
_entity_poly.type
_entity_poly.pdbx_seq_one_letter_code
_entity_poly.pdbx_strand_id
1 'polypeptide(L)'
;PPYCSGGFQESGKSVGSIGTKQSDGNGGQKTPTISSDNLSTRGYQTLMRAVLSATDIKVAYIFTDWRMWLYLWDLVEASGLAIRNMIVWNKKTPGMGNGWRAQHELVMFAHRTKPAWDNHKGYGNVIEATRSGNELHPTQKPVEILEKLLDNTQWAEGVLDTFGGSGTTLIAAESVGQPAYVMEMEPAFVDVIVKRYIKTTGKTTGIRLFRKGKELGREHFERMFTE
;
A
#
# COMPACT_ATOMS: atom_id res chain seq x y z
N PRO A 1 -4.40 -1.97 0.15
CA PRO A 1 -5.42 -2.52 -0.73
C PRO A 1 -5.88 -1.49 -1.76
N PRO A 2 -6.52 -1.92 -2.87
CA PRO A 2 -7.10 -1.00 -3.84
C PRO A 2 -8.21 -0.17 -3.18
N TYR A 3 -8.35 1.08 -3.63
CA TYR A 3 -9.42 1.96 -3.17
C TYR A 3 -10.62 1.82 -4.11
N CYS A 4 -11.78 1.45 -3.59
CA CYS A 4 -13.01 1.48 -4.38
C CYS A 4 -13.69 2.86 -4.40
N SER A 5 -13.14 3.85 -3.69
CA SER A 5 -13.63 5.23 -3.73
C SER A 5 -13.32 5.97 -5.03
N GLY A 6 -12.57 5.37 -5.94
CA GLY A 6 -12.16 5.97 -7.21
C GLY A 6 -13.27 6.14 -8.23
N GLY A 7 -14.52 5.82 -7.94
CA GLY A 7 -15.57 6.19 -8.85
C GLY A 7 -16.74 5.25 -9.05
N PHE A 8 -16.79 4.12 -8.41
CA PHE A 8 -17.99 3.29 -8.47
C PHE A 8 -18.75 3.34 -7.14
N GLN A 9 -19.68 4.25 -7.07
CA GLN A 9 -20.83 4.05 -6.18
C GLN A 9 -21.72 2.98 -6.82
N GLU A 10 -22.38 2.17 -6.03
CA GLU A 10 -23.38 1.18 -6.47
C GLU A 10 -24.50 1.77 -7.34
N SER A 11 -24.62 3.08 -7.40
CA SER A 11 -25.54 3.85 -8.25
C SER A 11 -25.13 3.97 -9.72
N GLY A 12 -24.05 3.33 -10.15
CA GLY A 12 -23.68 3.28 -11.57
C GLY A 12 -23.19 4.57 -12.20
N LYS A 13 -22.94 5.62 -11.42
CA LYS A 13 -22.34 6.86 -11.94
C LYS A 13 -20.84 6.78 -11.79
N SER A 14 -20.15 6.63 -12.91
CA SER A 14 -18.70 6.73 -12.97
C SER A 14 -18.28 8.14 -12.56
N VAL A 15 -17.60 8.27 -11.46
CA VAL A 15 -16.94 9.51 -11.08
C VAL A 15 -15.46 9.33 -11.43
N GLY A 16 -15.08 9.78 -12.61
CA GLY A 16 -13.72 9.89 -13.10
C GLY A 16 -12.74 8.76 -12.76
N SER A 17 -12.12 8.16 -13.74
CA SER A 17 -11.05 7.19 -13.50
C SER A 17 -9.88 7.85 -12.79
N ILE A 18 -9.49 7.34 -11.63
CA ILE A 18 -8.21 7.66 -11.01
C ILE A 18 -7.11 7.15 -11.95
N GLY A 19 -6.27 8.04 -12.41
CA GLY A 19 -5.08 7.69 -13.21
C GLY A 19 -5.17 7.89 -14.71
N THR A 20 -6.30 8.30 -15.28
CA THR A 20 -6.31 8.85 -16.63
C THR A 20 -6.01 10.34 -16.59
N LYS A 21 -4.75 10.71 -16.56
CA LYS A 21 -4.38 11.95 -17.26
C LYS A 21 -4.66 11.67 -18.74
N GLN A 22 -5.77 12.21 -19.28
CA GLN A 22 -5.87 12.39 -20.70
C GLN A 22 -4.61 13.12 -21.14
N SER A 23 -3.92 12.58 -22.14
CA SER A 23 -2.76 13.23 -22.73
C SER A 23 -3.24 14.58 -23.25
N ASP A 24 -2.79 15.62 -22.62
CA ASP A 24 -2.66 16.92 -23.22
C ASP A 24 -1.58 16.81 -24.30
N GLY A 25 -1.90 16.43 -25.46
CA GLY A 25 -1.16 16.46 -26.75
C GLY A 25 0.39 16.54 -26.78
N ASN A 26 1.05 16.53 -25.65
CA ASN A 26 2.50 16.73 -25.49
C ASN A 26 3.17 15.53 -24.79
N GLY A 27 3.21 14.37 -25.42
CA GLY A 27 4.23 13.34 -25.22
C GLY A 27 4.54 12.82 -23.79
N GLY A 28 3.73 13.10 -22.78
CA GLY A 28 3.96 12.65 -21.41
C GLY A 28 3.71 11.14 -21.27
N GLN A 29 4.62 10.42 -20.65
CA GLN A 29 4.48 8.99 -20.37
C GLN A 29 3.16 8.70 -19.66
N LYS A 30 2.33 7.85 -20.26
CA LYS A 30 1.08 7.38 -19.66
C LYS A 30 1.43 6.56 -18.44
N THR A 31 1.04 7.04 -17.26
CA THR A 31 1.06 6.20 -16.05
C THR A 31 0.14 4.98 -16.29
N PRO A 32 0.58 3.75 -16.04
CA PRO A 32 -0.25 2.57 -16.25
C PRO A 32 -1.56 2.68 -15.50
N THR A 33 -2.67 2.35 -16.16
CA THR A 33 -3.98 2.31 -15.52
C THR A 33 -4.04 1.06 -14.66
N ILE A 34 -4.33 1.22 -13.36
CA ILE A 34 -4.51 0.07 -12.47
C ILE A 34 -5.91 -0.48 -12.69
N SER A 35 -6.00 -1.63 -13.32
CA SER A 35 -7.28 -2.30 -13.59
C SER A 35 -8.02 -2.74 -12.32
N SER A 36 -7.29 -2.93 -11.22
CA SER A 36 -7.84 -3.39 -9.93
C SER A 36 -8.46 -2.28 -9.05
N ASP A 37 -8.24 -1.00 -9.35
CA ASP A 37 -8.81 0.12 -8.58
C ASP A 37 -10.28 0.41 -8.89
N ASN A 38 -10.92 -0.39 -9.74
CA ASN A 38 -12.31 -0.25 -10.14
C ASN A 38 -13.24 -1.27 -9.45
N LEU A 39 -12.90 -1.71 -8.27
CA LEU A 39 -13.75 -2.62 -7.51
C LEU A 39 -15.02 -1.91 -7.00
N SER A 40 -16.15 -2.59 -7.13
CA SER A 40 -17.35 -2.19 -6.38
C SER A 40 -17.11 -2.38 -4.88
N THR A 41 -17.95 -1.79 -4.04
CA THR A 41 -17.91 -2.00 -2.58
C THR A 41 -17.94 -3.50 -2.23
N ARG A 42 -18.77 -4.28 -2.91
CA ARG A 42 -18.83 -5.75 -2.71
C ARG A 42 -17.56 -6.45 -3.17
N GLY A 43 -17.01 -6.04 -4.32
CA GLY A 43 -15.72 -6.57 -4.82
C GLY A 43 -14.59 -6.32 -3.83
N TYR A 44 -14.50 -5.11 -3.29
CA TYR A 44 -13.55 -4.78 -2.22
C TYR A 44 -13.73 -5.67 -0.99
N GLN A 45 -14.97 -5.81 -0.49
CA GLN A 45 -15.25 -6.65 0.67
C GLN A 45 -14.85 -8.11 0.44
N THR A 46 -15.15 -8.64 -0.75
CA THR A 46 -14.79 -10.02 -1.13
C THR A 46 -13.27 -10.19 -1.16
N LEU A 47 -12.56 -9.25 -1.77
CA LEU A 47 -11.08 -9.26 -1.83
C LEU A 47 -10.47 -9.19 -0.43
N MET A 48 -10.90 -8.23 0.39
CA MET A 48 -10.35 -8.06 1.74
C MET A 48 -10.64 -9.26 2.63
N ARG A 49 -11.83 -9.84 2.52
CA ARG A 49 -12.16 -11.09 3.24
C ARG A 49 -11.22 -12.23 2.83
N ALA A 50 -10.99 -12.39 1.53
CA ALA A 50 -10.09 -13.43 1.04
C ALA A 50 -8.65 -13.24 1.54
N VAL A 51 -8.13 -12.01 1.48
CA VAL A 51 -6.78 -11.69 1.97
C VAL A 51 -6.64 -11.94 3.47
N LEU A 52 -7.58 -11.42 4.28
CA LEU A 52 -7.56 -11.59 5.73
C LEU A 52 -7.71 -13.06 6.16
N SER A 53 -8.45 -13.88 5.38
CA SER A 53 -8.60 -15.30 5.66
C SER A 53 -7.42 -16.16 5.21
N ALA A 54 -6.69 -15.70 4.18
CA ALA A 54 -5.55 -16.45 3.62
C ALA A 54 -4.24 -16.20 4.37
N THR A 55 -4.20 -15.23 5.30
CA THR A 55 -2.98 -14.79 5.97
C THR A 55 -3.10 -14.93 7.48
N ASP A 56 -2.06 -15.47 8.12
CA ASP A 56 -1.95 -15.48 9.60
C ASP A 56 -1.34 -14.16 10.09
N ILE A 57 -2.18 -13.13 10.11
CA ILE A 57 -1.77 -11.78 10.47
C ILE A 57 -1.78 -11.64 11.99
N LYS A 58 -0.66 -11.21 12.57
CA LYS A 58 -0.55 -10.85 14.00
C LYS A 58 -0.87 -9.39 14.24
N VAL A 59 -0.38 -8.53 13.36
CA VAL A 59 -0.59 -7.08 13.37
C VAL A 59 -0.91 -6.60 11.97
N ALA A 60 -1.87 -5.70 11.82
CA ALA A 60 -2.27 -5.14 10.55
C ALA A 60 -2.30 -3.61 10.58
N TYR A 61 -1.73 -3.01 9.56
CA TYR A 61 -1.92 -1.62 9.17
C TYR A 61 -2.58 -1.59 7.80
N ILE A 62 -3.85 -1.20 7.73
CA ILE A 62 -4.63 -1.25 6.50
C ILE A 62 -4.99 0.17 6.08
N PHE A 63 -4.37 0.64 5.01
CA PHE A 63 -4.70 1.93 4.41
C PHE A 63 -6.09 1.90 3.80
N THR A 64 -6.87 2.92 4.07
CA THR A 64 -8.24 3.05 3.56
C THR A 64 -8.67 4.51 3.51
N ASP A 65 -9.83 4.77 2.94
CA ASP A 65 -10.50 6.06 3.01
C ASP A 65 -11.70 6.02 3.97
N TRP A 66 -12.27 7.18 4.23
CA TRP A 66 -13.38 7.33 5.16
C TRP A 66 -14.65 6.57 4.73
N ARG A 67 -14.85 6.35 3.40
CA ARG A 67 -16.04 5.65 2.88
C ARG A 67 -15.96 4.16 3.16
N MET A 68 -14.76 3.60 3.06
CA MET A 68 -14.53 2.17 3.23
C MET A 68 -14.29 1.78 4.69
N TRP A 69 -14.10 2.76 5.58
CA TRP A 69 -13.78 2.52 6.99
C TRP A 69 -14.75 1.56 7.69
N LEU A 70 -16.07 1.79 7.56
CA LEU A 70 -17.08 0.96 8.21
C LEU A 70 -17.10 -0.47 7.66
N TYR A 71 -16.99 -0.61 6.33
CA TYR A 71 -16.95 -1.95 5.71
C TYR A 71 -15.70 -2.73 6.10
N LEU A 72 -14.57 -2.03 6.21
CA LEU A 72 -13.31 -2.65 6.62
C LEU A 72 -13.34 -3.06 8.09
N TRP A 73 -14.01 -2.30 8.94
CA TRP A 73 -14.16 -2.60 10.37
C TRP A 73 -14.74 -4.00 10.58
N ASP A 74 -15.89 -4.27 10.03
CA ASP A 74 -16.57 -5.56 10.16
C ASP A 74 -15.71 -6.72 9.64
N LEU A 75 -15.00 -6.51 8.53
CA LEU A 75 -14.15 -7.55 7.93
C LEU A 75 -12.95 -7.87 8.81
N VAL A 76 -12.33 -6.86 9.40
CA VAL A 76 -11.15 -7.00 10.26
C VAL A 76 -11.52 -7.70 11.56
N GLU A 77 -12.61 -7.30 12.23
CA GLU A 77 -13.10 -7.98 13.43
C GLU A 77 -13.53 -9.42 13.14
N ALA A 78 -14.24 -9.65 12.03
CA ALA A 78 -14.64 -11.00 11.62
C ALA A 78 -13.44 -11.92 11.31
N SER A 79 -12.26 -11.36 11.00
CA SER A 79 -11.03 -12.14 10.83
C SER A 79 -10.32 -12.48 12.14
N GLY A 80 -10.84 -12.03 13.30
CA GLY A 80 -10.28 -12.25 14.62
C GLY A 80 -9.18 -11.24 15.02
N LEU A 81 -9.03 -10.15 14.27
CA LEU A 81 -8.18 -9.03 14.62
C LEU A 81 -8.95 -8.01 15.47
N ALA A 82 -8.39 -7.54 16.57
CA ALA A 82 -8.98 -6.47 17.36
C ALA A 82 -8.47 -5.11 16.87
N ILE A 83 -9.40 -4.27 16.43
CA ILE A 83 -9.09 -2.91 16.00
C ILE A 83 -8.72 -2.08 17.22
N ARG A 84 -7.61 -1.36 17.16
CA ARG A 84 -7.04 -0.61 18.27
C ARG A 84 -7.02 0.88 18.06
N ASN A 85 -6.77 1.32 16.85
CA ASN A 85 -6.71 2.76 16.57
C ASN A 85 -7.00 3.07 15.11
N MET A 86 -7.41 4.32 14.90
CA MET A 86 -7.45 4.97 13.61
C MET A 86 -6.23 5.89 13.53
N ILE A 87 -5.32 5.62 12.60
CA ILE A 87 -4.20 6.50 12.32
C ILE A 87 -4.58 7.36 11.12
N VAL A 88 -4.34 8.66 11.22
CA VAL A 88 -4.66 9.63 10.18
C VAL A 88 -3.37 10.07 9.50
N TRP A 89 -3.24 9.80 8.22
CA TRP A 89 -2.21 10.45 7.42
C TRP A 89 -2.72 11.79 6.90
N ASN A 90 -2.23 12.87 7.49
CA ASN A 90 -2.46 14.24 7.02
C ASN A 90 -1.50 14.57 5.87
N LYS A 91 -2.06 14.76 4.66
CA LYS A 91 -1.29 15.06 3.44
C LYS A 91 -0.85 16.52 3.33
N LYS A 92 -1.19 17.36 4.31
CA LYS A 92 -0.96 18.82 4.38
C LYS A 92 -1.71 19.62 3.33
N THR A 93 -1.94 19.07 2.15
CA THR A 93 -2.67 19.73 1.06
C THR A 93 -3.95 18.97 0.73
N PRO A 94 -5.08 19.64 0.59
CA PRO A 94 -6.33 18.99 0.21
C PRO A 94 -6.28 18.45 -1.23
N GLY A 95 -7.08 17.44 -1.50
CA GLY A 95 -7.27 16.89 -2.85
C GLY A 95 -7.93 17.89 -3.80
N MET A 96 -8.06 17.50 -5.07
CA MET A 96 -8.84 18.25 -6.05
C MET A 96 -10.34 18.19 -5.73
N GLY A 97 -11.11 19.15 -6.25
CA GLY A 97 -12.55 19.21 -6.12
C GLY A 97 -13.02 20.50 -5.44
N ASN A 98 -14.33 20.59 -5.19
CA ASN A 98 -15.00 21.72 -4.57
C ASN A 98 -15.50 21.34 -3.16
N GLY A 99 -15.80 22.34 -2.34
CA GLY A 99 -16.32 22.15 -0.99
C GLY A 99 -15.29 21.54 -0.02
N TRP A 100 -15.72 20.56 0.75
CA TRP A 100 -14.83 19.85 1.69
C TRP A 100 -13.97 18.82 0.96
N ARG A 101 -12.71 19.13 0.78
CA ARG A 101 -11.74 18.29 0.05
C ARG A 101 -10.94 17.43 1.01
N ALA A 102 -10.88 16.13 0.73
CA ALA A 102 -10.12 15.18 1.56
C ALA A 102 -8.63 15.54 1.56
N GLN A 103 -8.11 15.82 2.76
CA GLN A 103 -6.70 16.13 3.01
C GLN A 103 -5.97 14.97 3.68
N HIS A 104 -6.67 13.89 3.97
CA HIS A 104 -6.16 12.77 4.72
C HIS A 104 -6.47 11.43 4.06
N GLU A 105 -5.75 10.42 4.48
CA GLU A 105 -6.11 9.01 4.38
C GLU A 105 -6.09 8.40 5.78
N LEU A 106 -6.76 7.28 5.93
CA LEU A 106 -6.86 6.57 7.19
C LEU A 106 -6.04 5.28 7.13
N VAL A 107 -5.47 4.89 8.26
CA VAL A 107 -4.84 3.59 8.43
C VAL A 107 -5.50 2.92 9.63
N MET A 108 -6.14 1.79 9.39
CA MET A 108 -6.69 0.96 10.44
C MET A 108 -5.55 0.18 11.09
N PHE A 109 -5.36 0.37 12.39
CA PHE A 109 -4.43 -0.41 13.19
C PHE A 109 -5.18 -1.47 13.97
N ALA A 110 -4.83 -2.72 13.75
CA ALA A 110 -5.44 -3.87 14.41
C ALA A 110 -4.39 -4.94 14.74
N HIS A 111 -4.65 -5.76 15.75
CA HIS A 111 -3.79 -6.87 16.08
C HIS A 111 -4.55 -8.04 16.71
N ARG A 112 -4.10 -9.25 16.47
CA ARG A 112 -4.56 -10.48 17.13
C ARG A 112 -3.75 -10.72 18.39
N THR A 113 -2.43 -10.59 18.29
CA THR A 113 -1.51 -10.70 19.39
C THR A 113 -0.94 -9.32 19.68
N LYS A 114 -0.94 -8.91 20.95
CA LYS A 114 -0.40 -7.60 21.34
C LYS A 114 1.06 -7.50 20.91
N PRO A 115 1.43 -6.50 20.10
CA PRO A 115 2.80 -6.30 19.71
C PRO A 115 3.70 -6.01 20.92
N ALA A 116 4.96 -6.41 20.83
CA ALA A 116 5.97 -5.91 21.72
C ALA A 116 6.22 -4.43 21.35
N TRP A 117 5.72 -3.53 22.15
CA TRP A 117 6.02 -2.11 22.01
C TRP A 117 7.44 -1.86 22.52
N ASP A 118 8.22 -1.10 21.75
CA ASP A 118 9.40 -0.48 22.35
C ASP A 118 8.91 0.48 23.43
N ASN A 119 9.21 0.15 24.69
CA ASN A 119 8.58 0.68 25.90
C ASN A 119 8.65 2.21 26.09
N HIS A 120 9.24 2.95 25.17
CA HIS A 120 9.52 4.37 25.30
C HIS A 120 9.01 5.24 24.15
N LYS A 121 8.41 4.66 23.10
CA LYS A 121 7.92 5.42 21.93
C LYS A 121 6.39 5.46 21.91
N GLY A 122 5.80 6.50 22.45
CA GLY A 122 4.41 6.84 22.19
C GLY A 122 4.31 7.73 20.94
N TYR A 123 3.63 7.26 19.90
CA TYR A 123 3.38 8.06 18.69
C TYR A 123 1.95 8.61 18.71
N GLY A 124 1.80 9.88 18.31
CA GLY A 124 0.48 10.41 18.00
C GLY A 124 -0.10 9.70 16.77
N ASN A 125 -1.40 9.48 16.78
CA ASN A 125 -2.09 8.81 15.67
C ASN A 125 -2.38 9.73 14.47
N VAL A 126 -1.83 10.92 14.43
CA VAL A 126 -1.86 11.81 13.26
C VAL A 126 -0.44 11.95 12.74
N ILE A 127 -0.20 11.42 11.54
CA ILE A 127 1.09 11.47 10.86
C ILE A 127 1.01 12.50 9.74
N GLU A 128 1.86 13.51 9.80
CA GLU A 128 2.00 14.47 8.73
C GLU A 128 3.08 14.04 7.74
N ALA A 129 2.70 13.89 6.48
CA ALA A 129 3.61 13.62 5.38
C ALA A 129 3.03 14.13 4.07
N THR A 130 3.82 14.84 3.30
CA THR A 130 3.43 15.28 1.95
C THR A 130 3.26 14.10 1.01
N ARG A 131 2.37 14.22 0.04
CA ARG A 131 2.24 13.20 -1.01
C ARG A 131 3.58 13.05 -1.73
N SER A 132 3.98 11.82 -1.99
CA SER A 132 5.00 11.54 -3.01
C SER A 132 4.49 12.01 -4.38
N GLY A 133 5.35 12.42 -5.28
CA GLY A 133 4.97 12.94 -6.60
C GLY A 133 4.20 11.96 -7.50
N ASN A 134 3.89 10.75 -7.05
CA ASN A 134 3.20 9.69 -7.81
C ASN A 134 3.86 9.36 -9.15
N GLU A 135 5.18 9.51 -9.23
CA GLU A 135 5.93 9.32 -10.47
C GLU A 135 5.95 7.85 -10.91
N LEU A 136 5.96 6.93 -9.97
CA LEU A 136 6.10 5.50 -10.22
C LEU A 136 4.76 4.74 -10.11
N HIS A 137 3.82 5.24 -9.33
CA HIS A 137 2.52 4.60 -9.12
C HIS A 137 1.48 5.66 -8.74
N PRO A 138 0.24 5.60 -9.29
CA PRO A 138 -0.80 6.62 -9.06
C PRO A 138 -1.18 6.82 -7.58
N THR A 139 -1.04 5.78 -6.77
CA THR A 139 -1.38 5.80 -5.33
C THR A 139 -0.15 5.58 -4.44
N GLN A 140 1.03 5.99 -4.91
CA GLN A 140 2.28 5.83 -4.17
C GLN A 140 2.19 6.49 -2.79
N LYS A 141 2.55 5.75 -1.76
CA LYS A 141 2.65 6.25 -0.38
C LYS A 141 4.05 6.81 -0.11
N PRO A 142 4.18 7.87 0.70
CA PRO A 142 5.48 8.30 1.21
C PRO A 142 6.14 7.21 2.07
N VAL A 143 7.44 7.02 1.91
CA VAL A 143 8.21 6.03 2.68
C VAL A 143 8.16 6.33 4.17
N GLU A 144 8.27 7.60 4.55
CA GLU A 144 8.27 8.07 5.93
C GLU A 144 7.05 7.66 6.76
N ILE A 145 5.89 7.44 6.11
CA ILE A 145 4.69 6.95 6.81
C ILE A 145 4.88 5.48 7.18
N LEU A 146 5.29 4.67 6.20
CA LEU A 146 5.50 3.24 6.44
C LEU A 146 6.62 3.01 7.44
N GLU A 147 7.70 3.79 7.38
CA GLU A 147 8.79 3.74 8.36
C GLU A 147 8.28 3.97 9.79
N LYS A 148 7.46 4.99 10.01
CA LYS A 148 6.85 5.25 11.33
C LYS A 148 5.94 4.14 11.81
N LEU A 149 5.13 3.56 10.91
CA LEU A 149 4.26 2.43 11.25
C LEU A 149 5.08 1.19 11.63
N LEU A 150 6.14 0.89 10.88
CA LEU A 150 7.00 -0.26 11.09
C LEU A 150 7.94 -0.07 12.30
N ASP A 151 8.46 1.13 12.52
CA ASP A 151 9.29 1.44 13.69
C ASP A 151 8.49 1.29 15.00
N ASN A 152 7.19 1.58 14.97
CA ASN A 152 6.31 1.41 16.12
C ASN A 152 5.97 -0.06 16.41
N THR A 153 6.12 -0.95 15.45
CA THR A 153 5.82 -2.40 15.61
C THR A 153 6.91 -3.21 14.95
N GLN A 154 7.95 -3.54 15.70
CA GLN A 154 9.03 -4.38 15.20
C GLN A 154 8.73 -5.86 15.43
N TRP A 155 8.86 -6.66 14.38
CA TRP A 155 8.67 -8.11 14.41
C TRP A 155 9.79 -8.83 13.67
N ALA A 156 10.36 -9.85 14.32
CA ALA A 156 11.43 -10.65 13.74
C ALA A 156 10.99 -11.43 12.49
N GLU A 157 9.70 -11.72 12.35
CA GLU A 157 9.14 -12.52 11.25
C GLU A 157 9.02 -11.73 9.94
N GLY A 158 9.00 -10.40 10.02
CA GLY A 158 8.97 -9.52 8.87
C GLY A 158 7.60 -8.94 8.55
N VAL A 159 7.55 -8.23 7.45
CA VAL A 159 6.40 -7.47 6.95
C VAL A 159 5.84 -8.14 5.69
N LEU A 160 4.55 -8.39 5.65
CA LEU A 160 3.84 -8.85 4.45
C LEU A 160 3.01 -7.70 3.88
N ASP A 161 3.27 -7.34 2.63
CA ASP A 161 2.43 -6.43 1.84
C ASP A 161 1.83 -7.18 0.65
N THR A 162 0.53 -7.38 0.69
CA THR A 162 -0.22 -8.09 -0.35
C THR A 162 -0.64 -7.19 -1.52
N PHE A 163 -0.28 -5.90 -1.48
CA PHE A 163 -0.63 -4.90 -2.49
C PHE A 163 0.56 -3.97 -2.76
N GLY A 164 1.65 -4.52 -3.27
CA GLY A 164 2.97 -3.91 -3.34
C GLY A 164 3.05 -2.56 -4.06
N GLY A 165 2.26 -2.38 -5.12
CA GLY A 165 2.23 -1.15 -5.90
C GLY A 165 3.62 -0.74 -6.40
N SER A 166 4.15 0.36 -5.89
CA SER A 166 5.51 0.82 -6.22
C SER A 166 6.60 0.35 -5.24
N GLY A 167 6.29 -0.56 -4.30
CA GLY A 167 7.27 -1.12 -3.36
C GLY A 167 7.65 -0.22 -2.19
N THR A 168 6.81 0.71 -1.81
CA THR A 168 7.11 1.61 -0.69
C THR A 168 7.35 0.84 0.61
N THR A 169 6.57 -0.21 0.86
CA THR A 169 6.71 -1.08 2.04
C THR A 169 8.07 -1.78 2.07
N LEU A 170 8.56 -2.25 0.92
CA LEU A 170 9.86 -2.90 0.84
C LEU A 170 11.00 -1.96 1.23
N ILE A 171 10.95 -0.71 0.76
CA ILE A 171 11.95 0.31 1.09
C ILE A 171 11.89 0.69 2.57
N ALA A 172 10.69 0.90 3.09
CA ALA A 172 10.50 1.24 4.50
C ALA A 172 10.94 0.10 5.43
N ALA A 173 10.64 -1.16 5.08
CA ALA A 173 11.08 -2.30 5.87
C ALA A 173 12.62 -2.43 5.87
N GLU A 174 13.26 -2.21 4.72
CA GLU A 174 14.72 -2.18 4.61
C GLU A 174 15.34 -1.10 5.52
N SER A 175 14.76 0.10 5.55
CA SER A 175 15.29 1.21 6.36
C SER A 175 15.21 0.94 7.87
N VAL A 176 14.21 0.16 8.31
CA VAL A 176 14.05 -0.25 9.73
C VAL A 176 14.64 -1.63 10.02
N GLY A 177 15.31 -2.26 9.05
CA GLY A 177 16.01 -3.53 9.23
C GLY A 177 15.08 -4.75 9.38
N GLN A 178 13.87 -4.70 8.80
CA GLN A 178 12.91 -5.81 8.83
C GLN A 178 12.86 -6.55 7.48
N PRO A 179 12.80 -7.90 7.48
CA PRO A 179 12.50 -8.64 6.26
C PRO A 179 11.14 -8.23 5.69
N ALA A 180 11.03 -8.16 4.36
CA ALA A 180 9.76 -7.85 3.71
C ALA A 180 9.40 -8.83 2.61
N TYR A 181 8.11 -9.18 2.57
CA TYR A 181 7.49 -10.02 1.57
C TYR A 181 6.42 -9.20 0.87
N VAL A 182 6.59 -8.99 -0.42
CA VAL A 182 5.71 -8.11 -1.20
C VAL A 182 5.05 -8.89 -2.32
N MET A 183 3.75 -8.78 -2.44
CA MET A 183 2.98 -9.35 -3.54
C MET A 183 2.46 -8.22 -4.44
N GLU A 184 2.61 -8.41 -5.74
CA GLU A 184 2.07 -7.49 -6.74
C GLU A 184 1.49 -8.32 -7.90
N MET A 185 0.29 -7.97 -8.31
CA MET A 185 -0.42 -8.69 -9.37
C MET A 185 0.04 -8.29 -10.76
N GLU A 186 0.39 -7.03 -10.94
CA GLU A 186 0.81 -6.48 -12.23
C GLU A 186 2.32 -6.62 -12.43
N PRO A 187 2.80 -7.45 -13.39
CA PRO A 187 4.22 -7.68 -13.58
C PRO A 187 5.05 -6.41 -13.83
N ALA A 188 4.47 -5.42 -14.51
CA ALA A 188 5.15 -4.15 -14.76
C ALA A 188 5.47 -3.39 -13.47
N PHE A 189 4.61 -3.49 -12.45
CA PHE A 189 4.89 -2.90 -11.15
C PHE A 189 5.89 -3.74 -10.34
N VAL A 190 5.96 -5.05 -10.53
CA VAL A 190 7.05 -5.85 -9.94
C VAL A 190 8.40 -5.36 -10.41
N ASP A 191 8.56 -5.06 -11.70
CA ASP A 191 9.80 -4.49 -12.25
C ASP A 191 10.10 -3.12 -11.62
N VAL A 192 9.08 -2.28 -11.44
CA VAL A 192 9.22 -0.98 -10.75
C VAL A 192 9.68 -1.18 -9.31
N ILE A 193 9.11 -2.14 -8.58
CA ILE A 193 9.51 -2.45 -7.19
C ILE A 193 10.99 -2.80 -7.12
N VAL A 194 11.43 -3.73 -7.96
CA VAL A 194 12.84 -4.19 -7.97
C VAL A 194 13.79 -3.05 -8.35
N LYS A 195 13.52 -2.34 -9.44
CA LYS A 195 14.34 -1.19 -9.89
C LYS A 195 14.43 -0.11 -8.81
N ARG A 196 13.31 0.24 -8.19
CA ARG A 196 13.26 1.24 -7.13
C ARG A 196 14.05 0.81 -5.89
N TYR A 197 13.88 -0.44 -5.47
CA TYR A 197 14.62 -0.99 -4.33
C TYR A 197 16.13 -0.89 -4.55
N ILE A 198 16.61 -1.37 -5.68
CA ILE A 198 18.03 -1.34 -6.04
C ILE A 198 18.56 0.10 -6.12
N LYS A 199 17.80 0.99 -6.78
CA LYS A 199 18.19 2.41 -6.89
C LYS A 199 18.30 3.09 -5.53
N THR A 200 17.40 2.74 -4.60
CA THR A 200 17.35 3.36 -3.26
C THR A 200 18.40 2.80 -2.31
N THR A 201 18.63 1.48 -2.36
CA THR A 201 19.46 0.77 -1.38
C THR A 201 20.87 0.46 -1.89
N GLY A 202 21.08 0.45 -3.21
CA GLY A 202 22.30 -0.06 -3.85
C GLY A 202 22.44 -1.58 -3.75
N LYS A 203 21.51 -2.30 -3.14
CA LYS A 203 21.58 -3.75 -2.92
C LYS A 203 21.07 -4.51 -4.12
N THR A 204 21.88 -5.42 -4.61
CA THR A 204 21.55 -6.36 -5.70
C THR A 204 21.49 -7.81 -5.22
N THR A 205 21.84 -8.06 -3.96
CA THR A 205 21.82 -9.38 -3.31
C THR A 205 20.70 -9.46 -2.29
N GLY A 206 20.26 -10.68 -1.98
CA GLY A 206 19.17 -10.91 -1.03
C GLY A 206 17.76 -10.71 -1.61
N ILE A 207 17.67 -10.35 -2.88
CA ILE A 207 16.39 -10.24 -3.60
C ILE A 207 16.00 -11.63 -4.11
N ARG A 208 14.78 -12.05 -3.80
CA ARG A 208 14.18 -13.26 -4.34
C ARG A 208 12.87 -12.91 -5.03
N LEU A 209 12.68 -13.39 -6.23
CA LEU A 209 11.51 -13.14 -7.05
C LEU A 209 10.76 -14.44 -7.33
N PHE A 210 9.46 -14.43 -7.10
CA PHE A 210 8.62 -15.61 -7.34
C PHE A 210 7.49 -15.26 -8.31
N ARG A 211 7.20 -16.18 -9.22
CA ARG A 211 6.07 -16.10 -10.14
C ARG A 211 5.33 -17.42 -10.16
N LYS A 212 4.03 -17.40 -9.86
CA LYS A 212 3.17 -18.60 -9.79
C LYS A 212 3.78 -19.70 -8.92
N GLY A 213 4.31 -19.32 -7.75
CA GLY A 213 4.92 -20.24 -6.79
C GLY A 213 6.32 -20.77 -7.16
N LYS A 214 6.90 -20.38 -8.30
CA LYS A 214 8.25 -20.77 -8.71
C LYS A 214 9.20 -19.59 -8.53
N GLU A 215 10.35 -19.84 -7.91
CA GLU A 215 11.42 -18.85 -7.86
C GLU A 215 12.02 -18.63 -9.24
N LEU A 216 12.19 -17.37 -9.59
CA LEU A 216 12.85 -16.96 -10.83
C LEU A 216 14.33 -16.78 -10.58
N GLY A 217 15.15 -17.26 -11.52
CA GLY A 217 16.59 -17.10 -11.46
C GLY A 217 17.01 -15.62 -11.55
N ARG A 218 18.21 -15.34 -11.09
CA ARG A 218 18.77 -13.99 -11.02
C ARG A 218 18.82 -13.29 -12.39
N GLU A 219 18.96 -14.05 -13.46
CA GLU A 219 18.94 -13.57 -14.85
C GLU A 219 17.67 -12.81 -15.23
N HIS A 220 16.55 -13.03 -14.52
CA HIS A 220 15.29 -12.34 -14.78
C HIS A 220 15.31 -10.88 -14.32
N PHE A 221 16.13 -10.53 -13.35
CA PHE A 221 16.23 -9.18 -12.84
C PHE A 221 17.61 -8.53 -13.03
N GLU A 222 18.64 -9.27 -13.40
CA GLU A 222 19.94 -8.68 -13.77
C GLU A 222 19.85 -7.71 -14.95
N ARG A 223 18.95 -7.96 -15.89
CA ARG A 223 18.68 -7.04 -17.01
C ARG A 223 18.16 -5.67 -16.55
N MET A 224 17.58 -5.60 -15.34
CA MET A 224 17.06 -4.35 -14.77
C MET A 224 18.18 -3.45 -14.22
N PHE A 225 19.41 -3.95 -14.12
CA PHE A 225 20.56 -3.18 -13.63
C PHE A 225 21.31 -2.42 -14.73
N THR A 226 21.10 -2.80 -15.99
CA THR A 226 21.86 -2.29 -17.15
C THR A 226 21.08 -1.28 -17.97
N GLU A 227 19.83 -1.04 -17.67
CA GLU A 227 18.95 0.00 -18.24
C GLU A 227 18.74 1.17 -17.25
#